data_875390b987fc9a5a4b897b5473ea1be6
#
_entry.id   875390b987fc9a5a4b897b5473ea1be6
#
_cell.length_a   1.000
_cell.length_b   1.000
_cell.length_c   1.000
_cell.angle_alpha   90.00
_cell.angle_beta   90.00
_cell.angle_gamma   90.00
#
_symmetry.space_group_name_H-M   'P 1'
#
loop_
_entity.id
_entity.type
_entity.pdbx_description
1 polymer ?
#
loop_
_entity_poly.entity_id
_entity_poly.type
_entity_poly.pdbx_seq_one_letter_code
_entity_poly.pdbx_strand_id
1 'polypeptide(L)' 'MINGLGERLQEQRTTHKLSQREVALALNVSPTVISNYEKGERTPSLEMLIALARFYHCSTDYLVGFEKPNANTINVS' A
#
# COMPACT_ATOMS: atom_id res chain seq x y z
N MET A 1 -1.67 15.38 3.01
CA MET A 1 -2.38 14.12 2.88
C MET A 1 -2.05 13.46 1.56
N ILE A 2 -1.88 12.15 1.57
CA ILE A 2 -1.46 11.41 0.38
C ILE A 2 -2.69 10.99 -0.40
N ASN A 3 -2.84 11.54 -1.61
CA ASN A 3 -4.00 11.24 -2.44
C ASN A 3 -3.90 9.84 -3.02
N GLY A 4 -4.97 9.07 -2.85
CA GLY A 4 -5.08 7.77 -3.50
C GLY A 4 -4.27 6.67 -2.85
N LEU A 5 -3.63 6.92 -1.71
CA LEU A 5 -2.86 5.88 -1.06
C LEU A 5 -3.74 4.70 -0.68
N GLY A 6 -4.90 4.98 -0.06
CA GLY A 6 -5.80 3.90 0.35
C GLY A 6 -6.29 3.09 -0.83
N GLU A 7 -6.61 3.76 -1.92
CA GLU A 7 -7.08 3.08 -3.13
C GLU A 7 -5.98 2.22 -3.74
N ARG A 8 -4.76 2.71 -3.75
CA ARG A 8 -3.65 1.93 -4.28
C ARG A 8 -3.32 0.74 -3.39
N LEU A 9 -3.44 0.91 -2.07
CA LEU A 9 -3.27 -0.21 -1.15
C LEU A 9 -4.34 -1.27 -1.38
N GLN A 10 -5.59 -0.85 -1.54
CA GLN A 10 -6.67 -1.79 -1.80
C GLN A 10 -6.47 -2.50 -3.13
N GLU A 11 -6.04 -1.78 -4.14
CA GLU A 11 -5.79 -2.35 -5.44
C GLU A 11 -4.70 -3.42 -5.37
N GLN A 12 -3.61 -3.12 -4.67
CA GLN A 12 -2.55 -4.11 -4.49
C GLN A 12 -3.06 -5.34 -3.76
N ARG A 13 -3.85 -5.12 -2.71
CA ARG A 13 -4.38 -6.25 -1.95
C ARG A 13 -5.27 -7.14 -2.81
N THR A 14 -6.18 -6.54 -3.56
CA THR A 14 -7.09 -7.33 -4.38
C THR A 14 -6.37 -7.98 -5.56
N THR A 15 -5.37 -7.31 -6.10
CA THR A 15 -4.55 -7.92 -7.16
C THR A 15 -3.85 -9.18 -6.67
N HIS A 16 -3.40 -9.16 -5.41
CA HIS A 16 -2.77 -10.35 -4.81
C HIS A 16 -3.81 -11.33 -4.25
N LYS A 17 -5.10 -11.03 -4.41
CA LYS A 17 -6.20 -11.90 -4.00
C LYS A 17 -6.17 -12.19 -2.51
N LEU A 18 -5.89 -11.16 -1.73
CA LEU A 18 -5.79 -11.28 -0.29
C LEU A 18 -6.94 -10.53 0.38
N SER A 19 -7.38 -11.04 1.53
CA SER A 19 -8.34 -10.34 2.36
C SER A 19 -7.62 -9.34 3.25
N GLN A 20 -8.37 -8.38 3.80
CA GLN A 20 -7.81 -7.47 4.78
C GLN A 20 -7.26 -8.23 5.98
N ARG A 21 -7.94 -9.31 6.35
CA ARG A 21 -7.52 -10.13 7.48
C ARG A 21 -6.18 -10.79 7.22
N GLU A 22 -5.99 -11.31 5.99
CA GLU A 22 -4.74 -11.96 5.64
C GLU A 22 -3.58 -10.98 5.67
N VAL A 23 -3.78 -9.78 5.14
CA VAL A 23 -2.74 -8.76 5.17
C VAL A 23 -2.43 -8.34 6.60
N ALA A 24 -3.48 -8.14 7.39
CA ALA A 24 -3.30 -7.74 8.79
C ALA A 24 -2.49 -8.77 9.55
N LEU A 25 -2.79 -10.04 9.34
CA LEU A 25 -2.06 -11.11 10.00
C LEU A 25 -0.60 -11.09 9.60
N ALA A 26 -0.32 -10.94 8.31
CA ALA A 26 1.05 -10.93 7.81
C ALA A 26 1.85 -9.76 8.37
N LEU A 27 1.20 -8.62 8.57
CA LEU A 27 1.89 -7.42 9.04
C LEU A 27 1.74 -7.21 10.53
N ASN A 28 1.10 -8.16 11.23
CA ASN A 28 0.99 -8.14 12.68
C ASN A 28 0.22 -6.91 13.19
N VAL A 29 -0.87 -6.60 12.51
CA VAL A 29 -1.79 -5.54 12.93
C VAL A 29 -3.21 -6.08 12.86
N SER A 30 -4.18 -5.30 13.35
CA SER A 30 -5.56 -5.73 13.28
C SER A 30 -6.14 -5.46 11.90
N PRO A 31 -7.17 -6.22 11.48
CA PRO A 31 -7.83 -5.93 10.20
C PRO A 31 -8.42 -4.53 10.14
N THR A 32 -8.85 -3.99 11.26
CA THR A 32 -9.38 -2.63 11.31
C THR A 32 -8.34 -1.62 10.86
N VAL A 33 -7.08 -1.83 11.23
CA VAL A 33 -6.00 -0.94 10.82
C VAL A 33 -5.86 -0.95 9.30
N ILE A 34 -5.88 -2.14 8.69
CA ILE A 34 -5.79 -2.26 7.23
C ILE A 34 -6.98 -1.56 6.58
N SER A 35 -8.18 -1.81 7.10
CA SER A 35 -9.38 -1.17 6.58
C SER A 35 -9.27 0.36 6.64
N ASN A 36 -8.78 0.89 7.74
CA ASN A 36 -8.66 2.34 7.90
C ASN A 36 -7.64 2.93 6.94
N TYR A 37 -6.55 2.22 6.68
CA TYR A 37 -5.58 2.65 5.67
C TYR A 37 -6.24 2.73 4.30
N GLU A 38 -7.02 1.72 3.94
CA GLU A 38 -7.63 1.66 2.61
C GLU A 38 -8.74 2.69 2.45
N LYS A 39 -9.42 3.02 3.52
CA LYS A 39 -10.46 4.05 3.47
C LYS A 39 -9.90 5.46 3.54
N GLY A 40 -8.61 5.61 3.84
CA GLY A 40 -8.03 6.92 4.01
C GLY A 40 -8.31 7.56 5.35
N GLU A 41 -8.82 6.79 6.30
CA GLU A 41 -9.13 7.28 7.64
C GLU A 41 -7.91 7.30 8.53
N ARG A 42 -6.84 6.63 8.11
CA ARG A 42 -5.61 6.58 8.85
C ARG A 42 -4.47 6.47 7.86
N THR A 43 -3.40 7.20 8.14
CA THR A 43 -2.20 7.17 7.29
C THR A 43 -1.15 6.28 7.95
N PRO A 44 -0.58 5.32 7.21
CA PRO A 44 0.47 4.48 7.79
C PRO A 44 1.70 5.32 8.15
N SER A 45 2.39 4.89 9.19
CA SER A 45 3.70 5.46 9.49
C SER A 45 4.66 5.15 8.34
N LEU A 46 5.79 5.84 8.31
CA LEU A 46 6.79 5.56 7.29
C LEU A 46 7.22 4.11 7.33
N GLU A 47 7.44 3.57 8.53
CA GLU A 47 7.85 2.17 8.68
C GLU A 47 6.79 1.22 8.14
N MET A 48 5.52 1.49 8.44
CA MET A 48 4.43 0.65 7.95
C MET A 48 4.28 0.79 6.43
N LEU A 49 4.46 1.99 5.91
CA LEU A 49 4.38 2.20 4.47
C LEU A 49 5.44 1.37 3.74
N ILE A 50 6.66 1.35 4.28
CA ILE A 50 7.74 0.54 3.70
C ILE A 50 7.40 -0.94 3.80
N ALA A 51 6.83 -1.37 4.93
CA ALA A 51 6.45 -2.77 5.12
C ALA A 51 5.36 -3.17 4.12
N LEU A 52 4.39 -2.29 3.89
CA LEU A 52 3.33 -2.55 2.92
C LEU A 52 3.89 -2.66 1.50
N ALA A 53 4.79 -1.75 1.16
CA ALA A 53 5.41 -1.77 -0.17
C ALA A 53 6.18 -3.07 -0.39
N ARG A 54 6.95 -3.50 0.60
CA ARG A 54 7.69 -4.75 0.50
C ARG A 54 6.75 -5.94 0.42
N PHE A 55 5.70 -5.92 1.21
CA PHE A 55 4.74 -7.02 1.24
C PHE A 55 4.07 -7.19 -0.12
N TYR A 56 3.70 -6.09 -0.75
CA TYR A 56 3.02 -6.11 -2.05
C TYR A 56 3.99 -6.11 -3.22
N HIS A 57 5.31 -6.06 -2.97
CA HIS A 57 6.33 -6.04 -4.03
C HIS A 57 6.14 -4.85 -4.96
N CYS A 58 5.86 -3.69 -4.39
CA CYS A 58 5.78 -2.46 -5.15
C CYS A 58 6.63 -1.39 -4.46
N SER A 59 6.81 -0.27 -5.12
CA SER A 59 7.62 0.80 -4.56
C SER A 59 6.78 1.68 -3.65
N THR A 60 7.43 2.33 -2.70
CA THR A 60 6.74 3.35 -1.91
C THR A 60 6.33 4.51 -2.80
N ASP A 61 7.13 4.83 -3.82
CA ASP A 61 6.80 5.90 -4.75
C ASP A 61 5.47 5.63 -5.45
N TYR A 62 5.24 4.39 -5.85
CA TYR A 62 3.95 4.03 -6.45
C TYR A 62 2.82 4.23 -5.43
N LEU A 63 3.01 3.75 -4.22
CA LEU A 63 1.94 3.82 -3.21
C LEU A 63 1.56 5.26 -2.90
N VAL A 64 2.53 6.17 -2.86
CA VAL A 64 2.24 7.56 -2.55
C VAL A 64 1.91 8.40 -3.78
N GLY A 65 1.93 7.80 -4.97
CA GLY A 65 1.45 8.47 -6.16
C GLY A 65 2.49 9.16 -7.00
N PHE A 66 3.77 8.90 -6.76
CA PHE A 66 4.83 9.55 -7.52
C PHE A 66 5.27 8.77 -8.73
N GLU A 67 4.81 7.53 -8.88
CA GLU A 67 5.21 6.77 -10.04
C GLU A 67 4.03 5.93 -10.50
N LYS A 68 4.00 5.65 -11.78
CA LYS A 68 2.95 4.85 -12.37
C LYS A 68 3.26 3.37 -12.17
N PRO A 69 2.22 2.53 -12.16
CA PRO A 69 2.44 1.10 -11.90
C PRO A 69 3.42 0.46 -12.86
N ASN A 70 3.42 0.90 -14.11
CA ASN A 70 4.32 0.32 -15.10
C ASN A 70 5.40 1.30 -15.51
N ALA A 71 5.78 2.15 -14.62
CA ALA A 71 6.81 3.13 -14.92
C ALA A 71 8.13 2.42 -15.02
N ASN A 72 8.59 2.27 -16.17
CA ASN A 72 9.86 1.65 -16.36
C ASN A 72 10.85 2.66 -16.76
N THR A 73 10.52 3.64 -16.62
CA THR A 73 11.29 4.58 -17.11
C THR A 73 12.26 5.18 -16.27
N ILE A 74 12.27 5.10 -16.07
CA ILE A 74 12.93 5.59 -15.71
C ILE A 74 13.76 6.02 -15.67
N ASN A 75 14.03 6.28 -15.65
CA ASN A 75 14.71 6.67 -15.58
C ASN A 75 15.24 7.36 -15.31
N VAL A 76 15.35 7.69 -15.06
CA VAL A 76 15.82 8.31 -14.83
C VAL A 76 16.27 8.84 -14.54
N SER A 77 16.48 9.04 -14.42
CA SER A 77 16.96 9.60 -14.01
C SER A 77 17.22 9.98 -13.76
#